data_868cee980ac4c02486ee5052d808cbba
#
_entry.id   868cee980ac4c02486ee5052d808cbba
#
_cell.length_a   1.000
_cell.length_b   1.000
_cell.length_c   1.000
_cell.angle_alpha   90.00
_cell.angle_beta   90.00
_cell.angle_gamma   90.00
#
_symmetry.space_group_name_H-M   'P 1'
#
loop_
_entity.id
_entity.type
_entity.pdbx_description
1 polymer ?
#
loop_
_entity_poly.entity_id
_entity_poly.type
_entity_poly.pdbx_seq_one_letter_code
_entity_poly.pdbx_strand_id
1 'polypeptide(L)'
;MRRIHPTRFQVATRGTSRDINRRIALNLVRAHQPISRADLARLMGMRRGGVSLIVNDLLESRLIFEGATGETLRGRKPTFLYIDSRRRTVVAADIRASETFVMLADLVGKPLSGVTSFPTSTDPAQLVNDLAARVKALLADRGGDVCEGVGVVVPGMVEHSTMKVLHAPTLGWRDVHLRDPLSTALGLPVEIENSGRACALAQVWAMRGDAAAAVGDIVFISVSDGVGVGVIVHGDVLRGSHNIAGEFGHVPLSLDGPRCSCGANGCWEAYISNRATLARYFGRPVEAPERSHFSIEDLIARARANDAKAIAAIEATARYLGLGLASVINALDPSRVYIGGEITAAWDLIEFPLRSALAERALTRAAADTDIRRVAVSEHPRLQGAAALIAAPSFAAPVVA
;
A
#
# COMPACT_ATOMS: atom_id res chain seq x y z
N MET A 1 4.90 11.91 -24.06
CA MET A 1 5.06 13.37 -24.03
C MET A 1 3.93 13.95 -23.17
N ARG A 2 4.24 14.38 -21.93
CA ARG A 2 3.23 15.04 -21.09
C ARG A 2 2.95 16.42 -21.67
N ARG A 3 1.71 16.67 -22.11
CA ARG A 3 1.28 18.00 -22.59
C ARG A 3 0.80 18.82 -21.41
N ILE A 4 1.19 20.09 -21.35
CA ILE A 4 0.65 21.04 -20.37
C ILE A 4 -0.85 21.23 -20.68
N HIS A 5 -1.70 21.01 -19.68
CA HIS A 5 -3.14 21.20 -19.84
C HIS A 5 -3.45 22.70 -19.80
N PRO A 6 -4.08 23.30 -20.82
CA PRO A 6 -4.20 24.75 -20.95
C PRO A 6 -5.06 25.41 -19.86
N THR A 7 -5.83 24.64 -19.10
CA THR A 7 -6.71 25.14 -18.01
C THR A 7 -6.38 24.56 -16.64
N ARG A 8 -5.38 23.67 -16.53
CA ARG A 8 -4.97 23.00 -15.29
C ARG A 8 -3.46 23.04 -15.14
N PHE A 9 -2.92 24.24 -14.96
CA PHE A 9 -1.51 24.43 -14.68
C PHE A 9 -1.31 25.37 -13.49
N GLN A 10 -0.24 25.17 -12.75
CA GLN A 10 0.25 26.13 -11.77
C GLN A 10 1.53 26.76 -12.28
N VAL A 11 1.55 28.08 -12.37
CA VAL A 11 2.76 28.81 -12.78
C VAL A 11 3.82 28.67 -11.68
N ALA A 12 5.02 28.24 -12.07
CA ALA A 12 6.15 28.19 -11.14
C ALA A 12 6.52 29.59 -10.67
N THR A 13 6.51 29.79 -9.36
CA THR A 13 6.92 31.01 -8.69
C THR A 13 8.27 30.80 -7.99
N ARG A 14 8.85 31.86 -7.42
CA ARG A 14 10.03 31.71 -6.53
C ARG A 14 9.74 30.79 -5.33
N GLY A 15 8.50 30.78 -4.82
CA GLY A 15 8.04 29.87 -3.78
C GLY A 15 8.09 28.41 -4.24
N THR A 16 7.66 28.12 -5.46
CA THR A 16 7.67 26.75 -6.02
C THR A 16 9.07 26.11 -6.02
N SER A 17 10.09 26.87 -6.43
CA SER A 17 11.48 26.37 -6.40
C SER A 17 11.96 26.09 -4.97
N ARG A 18 11.56 26.93 -4.01
CA ARG A 18 11.89 26.72 -2.59
C ARG A 18 11.20 25.45 -2.07
N ASP A 19 9.94 25.25 -2.39
CA ASP A 19 9.17 24.07 -1.96
C ASP A 19 9.72 22.78 -2.59
N ILE A 20 10.10 22.80 -3.87
CA ILE A 20 10.76 21.68 -4.54
C ILE A 20 12.06 21.33 -3.81
N ASN A 21 12.94 22.31 -3.60
CA ASN A 21 14.22 22.08 -2.94
C ASN A 21 14.06 21.59 -1.49
N ARG A 22 13.05 22.10 -0.77
CA ARG A 22 12.70 21.65 0.58
C ARG A 22 12.30 20.17 0.59
N ARG A 23 11.46 19.75 -0.34
CA ARG A 23 11.03 18.35 -0.47
C ARG A 23 12.16 17.44 -0.94
N ILE A 24 13.02 17.91 -1.85
CA ILE A 24 14.25 17.19 -2.23
C ILE A 24 15.14 16.97 -1.01
N ALA A 25 15.41 18.01 -0.23
CA ALA A 25 16.20 17.92 0.99
C ALA A 25 15.59 16.93 1.99
N LEU A 26 14.28 17.00 2.21
CA LEU A 26 13.56 16.12 3.12
C LEU A 26 13.67 14.63 2.67
N ASN A 27 13.52 14.36 1.36
CA ASN A 27 13.68 13.03 0.80
C ASN A 27 15.12 12.52 0.94
N LEU A 28 16.12 13.37 0.70
CA LEU A 28 17.53 13.01 0.89
C LEU A 28 17.85 12.70 2.35
N VAL A 29 17.31 13.46 3.30
CA VAL A 29 17.41 13.14 4.72
C VAL A 29 16.77 11.78 5.01
N ARG A 30 15.56 11.54 4.51
CA ARG A 30 14.86 10.26 4.69
C ARG A 30 15.65 9.06 4.13
N ALA A 31 16.28 9.25 2.96
CA ALA A 31 17.01 8.20 2.27
C ALA A 31 18.37 7.88 2.91
N HIS A 32 19.09 8.92 3.39
CA HIS A 32 20.49 8.82 3.75
C HIS A 32 20.79 9.13 5.23
N GLN A 33 19.76 9.28 6.08
CA GLN A 33 20.00 9.52 7.52
C GLN A 33 20.81 8.39 8.18
N PRO A 34 21.83 8.74 8.98
CA PRO A 34 22.29 10.06 9.37
C PRO A 34 23.05 10.80 8.25
N ILE A 35 22.68 12.05 7.94
CA ILE A 35 23.30 12.86 6.89
C ILE A 35 23.67 14.24 7.41
N SER A 36 24.86 14.77 7.04
CA SER A 36 25.28 16.11 7.40
C SER A 36 24.76 17.18 6.42
N ARG A 37 24.70 18.44 6.86
CA ARG A 37 24.39 19.58 5.97
C ARG A 37 25.37 19.67 4.79
N ALA A 38 26.63 19.28 4.97
CA ALA A 38 27.64 19.29 3.92
C ALA A 38 27.40 18.21 2.89
N ASP A 39 27.03 17.00 3.32
CA ASP A 39 26.67 15.90 2.42
C ASP A 39 25.38 16.21 1.65
N LEU A 40 24.40 16.79 2.34
CA LEU A 40 23.15 17.22 1.70
C LEU A 40 23.42 18.28 0.61
N ALA A 41 24.31 19.25 0.88
CA ALA A 41 24.71 20.24 -0.11
C ALA A 41 25.40 19.61 -1.33
N ARG A 42 26.24 18.60 -1.11
CA ARG A 42 26.90 17.87 -2.19
C ARG A 42 25.89 17.08 -3.03
N LEU A 43 24.97 16.34 -2.40
CA LEU A 43 23.93 15.58 -3.11
C LEU A 43 22.97 16.47 -3.89
N MET A 44 22.61 17.64 -3.34
CA MET A 44 21.74 18.59 -4.02
C MET A 44 22.45 19.43 -5.10
N GLY A 45 23.78 19.39 -5.19
CA GLY A 45 24.54 20.27 -6.08
C GLY A 45 24.40 21.76 -5.73
N MET A 46 24.11 22.10 -4.44
CA MET A 46 23.82 23.45 -3.98
C MET A 46 24.94 24.01 -3.10
N ARG A 47 25.02 25.37 -3.04
CA ARG A 47 25.92 26.03 -2.09
C ARG A 47 25.47 25.80 -0.64
N ARG A 48 26.42 25.61 0.29
CA ARG A 48 26.17 25.33 1.71
C ARG A 48 25.21 26.31 2.37
N GLY A 49 25.30 27.63 2.04
CA GLY A 49 24.41 28.65 2.58
C GLY A 49 22.94 28.42 2.18
N GLY A 50 22.67 28.06 0.91
CA GLY A 50 21.32 27.76 0.44
C GLY A 50 20.74 26.54 1.16
N VAL A 51 21.54 25.47 1.32
CA VAL A 51 21.09 24.27 2.03
C VAL A 51 20.85 24.57 3.51
N SER A 52 21.67 25.42 4.14
CA SER A 52 21.45 25.81 5.54
C SER A 52 20.10 26.51 5.76
N LEU A 53 19.64 27.34 4.83
CA LEU A 53 18.31 27.95 4.89
C LEU A 53 17.19 26.91 4.80
N ILE A 54 17.32 25.96 3.87
CA ILE A 54 16.34 24.85 3.70
C ILE A 54 16.30 23.97 4.96
N VAL A 55 17.47 23.60 5.49
CA VAL A 55 17.56 22.78 6.71
C VAL A 55 16.96 23.50 7.91
N ASN A 56 17.21 24.81 8.08
CA ASN A 56 16.60 25.58 9.16
C ASN A 56 15.07 25.61 9.06
N ASP A 57 14.53 25.80 7.87
CA ASP A 57 13.08 25.76 7.61
C ASP A 57 12.47 24.37 7.94
N LEU A 58 13.18 23.28 7.62
CA LEU A 58 12.78 21.92 7.97
C LEU A 58 12.87 21.64 9.48
N LEU A 59 13.83 22.24 10.19
CA LEU A 59 13.96 22.18 11.65
C LEU A 59 12.84 22.98 12.34
N GLU A 60 12.56 24.20 11.88
CA GLU A 60 11.46 25.03 12.38
C GLU A 60 10.11 24.35 12.23
N SER A 61 9.88 23.72 11.07
CA SER A 61 8.66 22.94 10.82
C SER A 61 8.65 21.57 11.49
N ARG A 62 9.68 21.21 12.24
CA ARG A 62 9.83 19.95 12.97
C ARG A 62 9.65 18.71 12.09
N LEU A 63 10.08 18.78 10.83
CA LEU A 63 10.13 17.63 9.94
C LEU A 63 11.45 16.86 10.08
N ILE A 64 12.50 17.54 10.50
CA ILE A 64 13.81 16.96 10.81
C ILE A 64 14.31 17.46 12.16
N PHE A 65 15.28 16.75 12.73
CA PHE A 65 16.00 17.20 13.92
C PHE A 65 17.51 16.99 13.77
N GLU A 66 18.29 17.74 14.52
CA GLU A 66 19.73 17.57 14.67
C GLU A 66 19.99 16.56 15.81
N GLY A 67 20.76 15.51 15.51
CA GLY A 67 21.11 14.47 16.46
C GLY A 67 22.61 14.43 16.77
N ALA A 68 23.19 13.22 16.82
CA ALA A 68 24.57 13.01 17.18
C ALA A 68 25.55 13.78 16.30
N THR A 69 26.67 14.20 16.90
CA THR A 69 27.82 14.78 16.19
C THR A 69 28.74 13.68 15.69
N GLY A 70 29.13 13.78 14.42
CA GLY A 70 30.08 12.83 13.82
C GLY A 70 31.51 13.13 14.23
N GLU A 71 32.40 12.16 14.00
CA GLU A 71 33.83 12.37 14.14
C GLU A 71 34.44 12.88 12.84
N THR A 72 35.39 13.81 12.93
CA THR A 72 36.19 14.27 11.79
C THR A 72 37.67 14.35 12.17
N LEU A 73 38.55 14.03 11.22
CA LEU A 73 40.00 14.16 11.38
C LEU A 73 40.44 15.64 11.37
N ARG A 74 39.67 16.55 10.77
CA ARG A 74 39.96 18.00 10.70
C ARG A 74 38.65 18.78 10.55
N GLY A 75 38.54 19.93 11.26
CA GLY A 75 37.41 20.87 11.15
C GLY A 75 36.32 20.69 12.21
N ARG A 76 35.24 21.48 12.09
CA ARG A 76 34.07 21.39 13.00
C ARG A 76 33.35 20.06 12.79
N LYS A 77 33.09 19.34 13.88
CA LYS A 77 32.34 18.08 13.87
C LYS A 77 30.97 18.29 13.21
N PRO A 78 30.57 17.45 12.23
CA PRO A 78 29.27 17.59 11.60
C PRO A 78 28.15 17.18 12.55
N THR A 79 27.07 17.93 12.59
CA THR A 79 25.83 17.53 13.23
C THR A 79 24.98 16.80 12.19
N PHE A 80 24.48 15.61 12.54
CA PHE A 80 23.68 14.79 11.65
C PHE A 80 22.20 15.16 11.75
N LEU A 81 21.53 15.08 10.59
CA LEU A 81 20.11 15.32 10.38
C LEU A 81 19.37 14.00 10.30
N TYR A 82 18.20 13.97 10.89
CA TYR A 82 17.27 12.83 10.92
C TYR A 82 15.84 13.31 10.68
N ILE A 83 14.97 12.49 10.11
CA ILE A 83 13.53 12.75 10.09
C ILE A 83 13.01 12.78 11.53
N ASP A 84 12.23 13.78 11.88
CA ASP A 84 11.62 13.85 13.22
C ASP A 84 10.35 13.01 13.28
N SER A 85 10.56 11.72 13.53
CA SER A 85 9.50 10.72 13.69
C SER A 85 8.99 10.61 15.14
N ARG A 86 9.51 11.43 16.08
CA ARG A 86 9.21 11.31 17.51
C ARG A 86 7.94 12.00 17.95
N ARG A 87 7.51 13.03 17.21
CA ARG A 87 6.39 13.92 17.58
C ARG A 87 5.33 14.05 16.51
N ARG A 88 5.54 13.42 15.34
CA ARG A 88 4.58 13.41 14.23
C ARG A 88 4.14 12.00 13.96
N THR A 89 2.85 11.80 14.01
CA THR A 89 2.24 10.49 13.88
C THR A 89 1.18 10.49 12.81
N VAL A 90 0.90 9.33 12.27
CA VAL A 90 -0.24 9.05 11.39
C VAL A 90 -1.01 7.85 11.93
N VAL A 91 -2.31 7.87 11.80
CA VAL A 91 -3.12 6.70 12.10
C VAL A 91 -3.43 5.96 10.81
N ALA A 92 -3.25 4.66 10.82
CA ALA A 92 -3.59 3.76 9.73
C ALA A 92 -4.75 2.87 10.14
N ALA A 93 -5.78 2.77 9.31
CA ALA A 93 -6.93 1.88 9.49
C ALA A 93 -7.13 1.00 8.25
N ASP A 94 -7.34 -0.30 8.45
CA ASP A 94 -7.66 -1.29 7.42
C ASP A 94 -9.01 -1.91 7.74
N ILE A 95 -10.03 -1.50 6.99
CA ILE A 95 -11.40 -2.01 7.12
C ILE A 95 -11.51 -3.29 6.29
N ARG A 96 -11.85 -4.40 6.92
CA ARG A 96 -12.14 -5.68 6.28
C ARG A 96 -13.56 -6.11 6.58
N ALA A 97 -14.01 -7.20 5.96
CA ALA A 97 -15.39 -7.67 6.11
C ALA A 97 -15.80 -8.00 7.55
N SER A 98 -14.90 -8.57 8.34
CA SER A 98 -15.16 -9.02 9.72
C SER A 98 -14.53 -8.14 10.77
N GLU A 99 -13.33 -7.63 10.53
CA GLU A 99 -12.55 -6.86 11.50
C GLU A 99 -11.93 -5.63 10.86
N THR A 100 -11.89 -4.54 11.61
CA THR A 100 -11.16 -3.31 11.30
C THR A 100 -9.90 -3.26 12.15
N PHE A 101 -8.75 -3.12 11.49
CA PHE A 101 -7.43 -3.04 12.13
C PHE A 101 -6.98 -1.58 12.20
N VAL A 102 -6.34 -1.21 13.30
CA VAL A 102 -5.82 0.15 13.50
C VAL A 102 -4.40 0.09 14.05
N MET A 103 -3.55 0.98 13.54
CA MET A 103 -2.15 1.11 13.93
C MET A 103 -1.75 2.58 13.96
N LEU A 104 -0.92 2.96 14.94
CA LEU A 104 -0.23 4.24 14.93
C LEU A 104 1.16 4.05 14.31
N ALA A 105 1.54 4.93 13.40
CA ALA A 105 2.85 4.94 12.76
C ALA A 105 3.48 6.35 12.79
N ASP A 106 4.79 6.39 12.57
CA ASP A 106 5.50 7.65 12.34
C ASP A 106 5.41 8.07 10.86
N LEU A 107 5.96 9.26 10.53
CA LEU A 107 5.97 9.78 9.16
C LEU A 107 6.79 8.95 8.16
N VAL A 108 7.59 8.01 8.61
CA VAL A 108 8.34 7.11 7.71
C VAL A 108 7.70 5.72 7.62
N GLY A 109 6.54 5.54 8.23
CA GLY A 109 5.77 4.30 8.22
C GLY A 109 6.18 3.28 9.27
N LYS A 110 7.05 3.65 10.22
CA LYS A 110 7.44 2.74 11.31
C LYS A 110 6.30 2.65 12.33
N PRO A 111 5.83 1.43 12.69
CA PRO A 111 4.85 1.27 13.74
C PRO A 111 5.29 1.87 15.08
N LEU A 112 4.43 2.65 15.70
CA LEU A 112 4.60 3.23 17.04
C LEU A 112 3.71 2.55 18.08
N SER A 113 2.71 1.80 17.64
CA SER A 113 1.86 0.94 18.49
C SER A 113 1.80 -0.47 17.92
N GLY A 114 1.34 -1.43 18.74
CA GLY A 114 0.83 -2.70 18.22
C GLY A 114 -0.38 -2.47 17.30
N VAL A 115 -0.65 -3.44 16.44
CA VAL A 115 -1.90 -3.48 15.66
C VAL A 115 -3.02 -3.93 16.59
N THR A 116 -4.10 -3.15 16.64
CA THR A 116 -5.33 -3.52 17.38
C THR A 116 -6.47 -3.71 16.39
N SER A 117 -7.45 -4.53 16.72
CA SER A 117 -8.64 -4.75 15.91
C SER A 117 -9.93 -4.64 16.69
N PHE A 118 -11.04 -4.47 15.98
CA PHE A 118 -12.39 -4.51 16.48
C PHE A 118 -13.33 -5.01 15.38
N PRO A 119 -14.52 -5.61 15.73
CA PRO A 119 -15.47 -6.08 14.74
C PRO A 119 -15.92 -4.95 13.80
N THR A 120 -15.96 -5.22 12.50
CA THR A 120 -16.43 -4.26 11.50
C THR A 120 -17.94 -4.22 11.47
N SER A 121 -18.54 -3.07 11.73
CA SER A 121 -19.97 -2.86 11.50
C SER A 121 -20.23 -2.68 10.00
N THR A 122 -21.29 -3.32 9.50
CA THR A 122 -21.80 -3.09 8.13
C THR A 122 -22.58 -1.79 8.00
N ASP A 123 -23.04 -1.21 9.11
CA ASP A 123 -23.57 0.16 9.16
C ASP A 123 -22.42 1.17 9.15
N PRO A 124 -22.30 2.00 8.09
CA PRO A 124 -21.24 2.99 7.99
C PRO A 124 -21.21 4.01 9.13
N ALA A 125 -22.36 4.41 9.65
CA ALA A 125 -22.44 5.39 10.75
C ALA A 125 -21.88 4.80 12.06
N GLN A 126 -22.23 3.56 12.36
CA GLN A 126 -21.70 2.85 13.51
C GLN A 126 -20.18 2.65 13.37
N LEU A 127 -19.72 2.23 12.19
CA LEU A 127 -18.27 2.06 11.95
C LEU A 127 -17.48 3.36 12.12
N VAL A 128 -18.02 4.49 11.66
CA VAL A 128 -17.41 5.82 11.87
C VAL A 128 -17.24 6.11 13.36
N ASN A 129 -18.27 5.84 14.17
CA ASN A 129 -18.22 6.05 15.62
C ASN A 129 -17.18 5.15 16.29
N ASP A 130 -17.19 3.85 15.96
CA ASP A 130 -16.27 2.86 16.53
C ASP A 130 -14.82 3.17 16.17
N LEU A 131 -14.56 3.50 14.89
CA LEU A 131 -13.22 3.88 14.42
C LEU A 131 -12.76 5.19 15.07
N ALA A 132 -13.64 6.20 15.15
CA ALA A 132 -13.30 7.47 15.78
C ALA A 132 -12.96 7.29 17.28
N ALA A 133 -13.71 6.47 18.00
CA ALA A 133 -13.44 6.16 19.41
C ALA A 133 -12.07 5.47 19.56
N ARG A 134 -11.77 4.50 18.68
CA ARG A 134 -10.48 3.78 18.70
C ARG A 134 -9.31 4.69 18.40
N VAL A 135 -9.43 5.55 17.38
CA VAL A 135 -8.40 6.54 17.01
C VAL A 135 -8.14 7.52 18.17
N LYS A 136 -9.20 8.06 18.78
CA LYS A 136 -9.05 8.97 19.94
C LYS A 136 -8.34 8.28 21.12
N ALA A 137 -8.67 7.03 21.41
CA ALA A 137 -7.99 6.26 22.46
C ALA A 137 -6.48 6.08 22.16
N LEU A 138 -6.12 5.73 20.92
CA LEU A 138 -4.71 5.59 20.51
C LEU A 138 -3.93 6.91 20.60
N LEU A 139 -4.57 8.03 20.32
CA LEU A 139 -3.94 9.35 20.36
C LEU A 139 -3.82 9.88 21.80
N ALA A 140 -4.74 9.53 22.70
CA ALA A 140 -4.71 9.94 24.11
C ALA A 140 -3.43 9.47 24.83
N ASP A 141 -2.93 8.29 24.47
CA ASP A 141 -1.70 7.72 25.03
C ASP A 141 -0.42 8.45 24.59
N ARG A 142 -0.54 9.39 23.64
CA ARG A 142 0.58 10.09 22.97
C ARG A 142 0.58 11.59 23.23
N GLY A 143 0.25 11.98 24.43
CA GLY A 143 0.12 13.39 24.80
C GLY A 143 1.22 14.31 24.26
N GLY A 144 0.85 15.30 23.44
CA GLY A 144 1.75 16.30 22.85
C GLY A 144 2.29 15.95 21.43
N ASP A 145 1.97 14.79 20.88
CA ASP A 145 2.29 14.47 19.49
C ASP A 145 1.29 15.13 18.53
N VAL A 146 1.78 15.52 17.35
CA VAL A 146 0.93 16.03 16.26
C VAL A 146 0.52 14.86 15.37
N CYS A 147 -0.77 14.55 15.32
CA CYS A 147 -1.31 13.61 14.35
C CYS A 147 -1.56 14.34 13.02
N GLU A 148 -0.90 13.90 11.95
CA GLU A 148 -1.02 14.50 10.61
C GLU A 148 -2.34 14.12 9.92
N GLY A 149 -2.95 12.99 10.31
CA GLY A 149 -4.21 12.51 9.76
C GLY A 149 -4.40 11.02 9.90
N VAL A 150 -5.49 10.56 9.33
CA VAL A 150 -5.93 9.15 9.35
C VAL A 150 -6.04 8.62 7.92
N GLY A 151 -5.21 7.66 7.58
CA GLY A 151 -5.34 6.89 6.34
C GLY A 151 -6.25 5.70 6.56
N VAL A 152 -7.23 5.53 5.70
CA VAL A 152 -8.22 4.45 5.77
C VAL A 152 -8.17 3.63 4.49
N VAL A 153 -8.03 2.33 4.63
CA VAL A 153 -8.05 1.39 3.52
C VAL A 153 -9.34 0.59 3.57
N VAL A 154 -10.01 0.49 2.42
CA VAL A 154 -11.27 -0.25 2.30
C VAL A 154 -11.19 -1.29 1.18
N PRO A 155 -11.93 -2.40 1.28
CA PRO A 155 -12.12 -3.31 0.15
C PRO A 155 -13.10 -2.67 -0.84
N GLY A 156 -12.83 -2.80 -2.14
CA GLY A 156 -13.71 -2.28 -3.19
C GLY A 156 -13.24 -0.97 -3.82
N MET A 157 -14.11 -0.36 -4.60
CA MET A 157 -13.80 0.79 -5.45
C MET A 157 -13.97 2.10 -4.68
N VAL A 158 -12.98 2.98 -4.76
CA VAL A 158 -12.99 4.32 -4.15
C VAL A 158 -12.81 5.37 -5.22
N GLU A 159 -13.68 6.38 -5.24
CA GLU A 159 -13.55 7.56 -6.09
C GLU A 159 -12.47 8.49 -5.54
N HIS A 160 -11.46 8.78 -6.34
CA HIS A 160 -10.31 9.54 -5.87
C HIS A 160 -10.62 11.00 -5.48
N SER A 161 -11.51 11.66 -6.22
CA SER A 161 -11.80 13.09 -6.03
C SER A 161 -12.58 13.39 -4.74
N THR A 162 -13.55 12.54 -4.42
CA THR A 162 -14.43 12.68 -3.24
C THR A 162 -14.10 11.73 -2.12
N MET A 163 -13.28 10.68 -2.40
CA MET A 163 -13.00 9.57 -1.50
C MET A 163 -14.25 8.79 -1.06
N LYS A 164 -15.27 8.84 -1.89
CA LYS A 164 -16.48 8.04 -1.70
C LYS A 164 -16.21 6.58 -2.04
N VAL A 165 -16.69 5.66 -1.21
CA VAL A 165 -16.69 4.23 -1.50
C VAL A 165 -17.82 3.95 -2.47
N LEU A 166 -17.48 3.73 -3.76
CA LEU A 166 -18.45 3.50 -4.81
C LEU A 166 -19.13 2.14 -4.65
N HIS A 167 -18.34 1.10 -4.39
CA HIS A 167 -18.83 -0.25 -4.25
C HIS A 167 -17.85 -1.12 -3.46
N ALA A 168 -18.30 -1.67 -2.35
CA ALA A 168 -17.57 -2.61 -1.51
C ALA A 168 -18.46 -3.83 -1.19
N PRO A 169 -18.54 -4.83 -2.08
CA PRO A 169 -19.48 -5.96 -1.95
C PRO A 169 -19.34 -6.73 -0.64
N THR A 170 -18.12 -6.90 -0.14
CA THR A 170 -17.82 -7.62 1.10
C THR A 170 -18.35 -6.93 2.35
N LEU A 171 -18.62 -5.62 2.27
CA LEU A 171 -19.23 -4.81 3.34
C LEU A 171 -20.72 -4.52 3.08
N GLY A 172 -21.23 -4.90 1.91
CA GLY A 172 -22.58 -4.55 1.49
C GLY A 172 -22.75 -3.06 1.16
N TRP A 173 -21.65 -2.33 0.93
CA TRP A 173 -21.68 -0.88 0.74
C TRP A 173 -21.76 -0.49 -0.73
N ARG A 174 -22.56 0.56 -0.96
CA ARG A 174 -22.67 1.24 -2.25
C ARG A 174 -22.86 2.74 -2.02
N ASP A 175 -22.05 3.56 -2.68
CA ASP A 175 -22.08 5.03 -2.60
C ASP A 175 -21.94 5.60 -1.17
N VAL A 176 -21.07 5.01 -0.34
CA VAL A 176 -20.87 5.37 1.07
C VAL A 176 -19.85 6.48 1.21
N HIS A 177 -20.19 7.53 1.97
CA HIS A 177 -19.31 8.63 2.36
C HIS A 177 -18.77 8.37 3.76
N LEU A 178 -17.46 8.06 3.89
CA LEU A 178 -16.79 7.85 5.18
C LEU A 178 -15.87 9.02 5.56
N ARG A 179 -15.28 9.68 4.57
CA ARG A 179 -14.25 10.71 4.78
C ARG A 179 -14.73 11.84 5.67
N ASP A 180 -15.80 12.53 5.25
CA ASP A 180 -16.25 13.75 5.91
C ASP A 180 -16.81 13.48 7.32
N PRO A 181 -17.63 12.42 7.56
CA PRO A 181 -18.04 12.02 8.90
C PRO A 181 -16.84 11.71 9.83
N LEU A 182 -15.84 10.94 9.36
CA LEU A 182 -14.64 10.63 10.14
C LEU A 182 -13.82 11.88 10.42
N SER A 183 -13.58 12.73 9.40
CA SER A 183 -12.83 13.97 9.56
C SER A 183 -13.50 14.91 10.56
N THR A 184 -14.82 15.03 10.52
CA THR A 184 -15.61 15.81 11.48
C THR A 184 -15.50 15.24 12.89
N ALA A 185 -15.65 13.92 13.04
CA ALA A 185 -15.60 13.26 14.35
C ALA A 185 -14.21 13.33 15.01
N LEU A 186 -13.14 13.38 14.20
CA LEU A 186 -11.75 13.36 14.67
C LEU A 186 -11.11 14.76 14.72
N GLY A 187 -11.59 15.72 13.95
CA GLY A 187 -10.91 17.00 13.74
C GLY A 187 -9.58 16.85 12.98
N LEU A 188 -9.41 15.79 12.20
CA LEU A 188 -8.17 15.43 11.49
C LEU A 188 -8.45 15.21 9.99
N PRO A 189 -7.46 15.43 9.11
CA PRO A 189 -7.53 15.02 7.72
C PRO A 189 -7.73 13.50 7.62
N VAL A 190 -8.60 13.06 6.71
CA VAL A 190 -8.84 11.65 6.43
C VAL A 190 -8.66 11.39 4.94
N GLU A 191 -7.87 10.39 4.60
CA GLU A 191 -7.65 9.90 3.24
C GLU A 191 -8.12 8.45 3.13
N ILE A 192 -8.84 8.14 2.04
CA ILE A 192 -9.39 6.79 1.83
C ILE A 192 -8.91 6.23 0.50
N GLU A 193 -8.48 4.97 0.49
CA GLU A 193 -8.02 4.31 -0.72
C GLU A 193 -8.44 2.83 -0.75
N ASN A 194 -8.48 2.27 -1.96
CA ASN A 194 -8.65 0.83 -2.19
C ASN A 194 -7.48 0.03 -1.62
N SER A 195 -7.76 -1.17 -1.09
CA SER A 195 -6.76 -2.03 -0.44
C SER A 195 -5.61 -2.46 -1.36
N GLY A 196 -5.87 -2.81 -2.62
CA GLY A 196 -4.83 -3.19 -3.57
C GLY A 196 -3.89 -2.03 -3.89
N ARG A 197 -4.45 -0.85 -4.13
CA ARG A 197 -3.69 0.37 -4.41
C ARG A 197 -2.88 0.83 -3.20
N ALA A 198 -3.45 0.77 -2.01
CA ALA A 198 -2.74 1.08 -0.77
C ALA A 198 -1.55 0.14 -0.55
N CYS A 199 -1.71 -1.17 -0.82
CA CYS A 199 -0.60 -2.11 -0.75
C CYS A 199 0.52 -1.78 -1.76
N ALA A 200 0.19 -1.39 -2.99
CA ALA A 200 1.20 -0.96 -3.97
C ALA A 200 1.92 0.32 -3.51
N LEU A 201 1.16 1.29 -2.96
CA LEU A 201 1.72 2.51 -2.38
C LEU A 201 2.67 2.21 -1.21
N ALA A 202 2.33 1.23 -0.37
CA ALA A 202 3.20 0.78 0.72
C ALA A 202 4.58 0.32 0.22
N GLN A 203 4.63 -0.41 -0.91
CA GLN A 203 5.89 -0.89 -1.48
C GLN A 203 6.75 0.27 -1.97
N VAL A 204 6.17 1.22 -2.70
CA VAL A 204 6.89 2.43 -3.14
C VAL A 204 7.36 3.25 -1.93
N TRP A 205 6.50 3.40 -0.93
CA TRP A 205 6.83 4.14 0.28
C TRP A 205 7.95 3.51 1.11
N ALA A 206 8.02 2.18 1.15
CA ALA A 206 9.08 1.45 1.84
C ALA A 206 10.46 1.57 1.15
N MET A 207 10.49 1.83 -0.15
CA MET A 207 11.74 2.00 -0.91
C MET A 207 12.44 3.31 -0.51
N ARG A 208 13.77 3.26 -0.38
CA ARG A 208 14.60 4.39 0.01
C ARG A 208 15.84 4.50 -0.86
N GLY A 209 16.34 5.73 -1.06
CA GLY A 209 17.59 5.99 -1.76
C GLY A 209 17.58 5.50 -3.21
N ASP A 210 18.72 4.98 -3.66
CA ASP A 210 18.91 4.53 -5.05
C ASP A 210 17.97 3.38 -5.44
N ALA A 211 17.51 2.58 -4.48
CA ALA A 211 16.54 1.52 -4.73
C ALA A 211 15.18 2.06 -5.20
N ALA A 212 14.77 3.23 -4.72
CA ALA A 212 13.52 3.88 -5.16
C ALA A 212 13.65 4.45 -6.58
N ALA A 213 14.83 4.96 -6.94
CA ALA A 213 15.10 5.50 -8.27
C ALA A 213 15.28 4.39 -9.34
N ALA A 214 15.70 3.20 -8.94
CA ALA A 214 15.95 2.06 -9.82
C ALA A 214 14.70 1.21 -10.10
N VAL A 215 13.62 1.39 -9.35
CA VAL A 215 12.38 0.63 -9.54
C VAL A 215 11.46 1.40 -10.47
N GLY A 216 11.18 0.82 -11.62
CA GLY A 216 10.20 1.31 -12.59
C GLY A 216 8.77 1.04 -12.14
N ASP A 217 7.91 0.72 -13.09
CA ASP A 217 6.52 0.40 -12.83
C ASP A 217 6.40 -0.88 -12.01
N ILE A 218 5.50 -0.90 -11.04
CA ILE A 218 5.27 -2.05 -10.16
C ILE A 218 3.80 -2.44 -10.11
N VAL A 219 3.57 -3.71 -9.83
CA VAL A 219 2.24 -4.26 -9.55
C VAL A 219 2.26 -4.92 -8.18
N PHE A 220 1.21 -4.69 -7.39
CA PHE A 220 0.93 -5.43 -6.16
C PHE A 220 -0.35 -6.25 -6.35
N ILE A 221 -0.29 -7.53 -6.07
CA ILE A 221 -1.44 -8.45 -6.09
C ILE A 221 -1.69 -8.93 -4.67
N SER A 222 -2.85 -8.59 -4.12
CA SER A 222 -3.31 -9.05 -2.81
C SER A 222 -4.29 -10.19 -2.99
N VAL A 223 -3.89 -11.40 -2.62
CA VAL A 223 -4.74 -12.60 -2.66
C VAL A 223 -5.28 -12.86 -1.26
N SER A 224 -6.56 -12.60 -1.08
CA SER A 224 -7.30 -12.72 0.17
C SER A 224 -8.67 -13.34 -0.11
N ASP A 225 -9.72 -13.02 0.64
CA ASP A 225 -11.11 -13.42 0.30
C ASP A 225 -11.57 -12.90 -1.08
N GLY A 226 -10.95 -11.83 -1.54
CA GLY A 226 -11.00 -11.33 -2.91
C GLY A 226 -9.58 -11.11 -3.45
N VAL A 227 -9.48 -10.58 -4.67
CA VAL A 227 -8.21 -10.24 -5.32
C VAL A 227 -8.15 -8.76 -5.62
N GLY A 228 -7.30 -8.05 -4.88
CA GLY A 228 -7.02 -6.64 -5.13
C GLY A 228 -5.71 -6.47 -5.89
N VAL A 229 -5.71 -5.62 -6.91
CA VAL A 229 -4.49 -5.30 -7.66
C VAL A 229 -4.25 -3.78 -7.62
N GLY A 230 -3.05 -3.41 -7.20
CA GLY A 230 -2.56 -2.03 -7.25
C GLY A 230 -1.45 -1.91 -8.28
N VAL A 231 -1.51 -0.89 -9.12
CA VAL A 231 -0.54 -0.63 -10.18
C VAL A 231 0.06 0.75 -9.98
N ILE A 232 1.37 0.84 -10.01
CA ILE A 232 2.12 2.09 -10.00
C ILE A 232 2.83 2.22 -11.35
N VAL A 233 2.58 3.33 -12.04
CA VAL A 233 3.20 3.68 -13.32
C VAL A 233 3.86 5.04 -13.19
N HIS A 234 5.16 5.09 -13.47
CA HIS A 234 5.97 6.31 -13.33
C HIS A 234 5.89 6.96 -11.93
N GLY A 235 5.75 6.13 -10.90
CA GLY A 235 5.64 6.57 -9.50
C GLY A 235 4.23 6.97 -9.05
N ASP A 236 3.26 7.00 -9.95
CA ASP A 236 1.87 7.37 -9.66
C ASP A 236 0.95 6.14 -9.63
N VAL A 237 -0.02 6.14 -8.73
CA VAL A 237 -1.06 5.09 -8.68
C VAL A 237 -1.94 5.16 -9.93
N LEU A 238 -2.01 4.07 -10.69
CA LEU A 238 -2.90 3.98 -11.85
C LEU A 238 -4.36 3.86 -11.39
N ARG A 239 -5.19 4.86 -11.70
CA ARG A 239 -6.61 4.90 -11.31
C ARG A 239 -7.56 4.75 -12.49
N GLY A 240 -7.17 5.26 -13.66
CA GLY A 240 -8.05 5.37 -14.83
C GLY A 240 -9.13 6.45 -14.68
N SER A 241 -9.91 6.65 -15.73
CA SER A 241 -10.92 7.72 -15.78
C SER A 241 -12.11 7.49 -14.84
N HIS A 242 -12.40 6.23 -14.50
CA HIS A 242 -13.55 5.83 -13.67
C HIS A 242 -13.12 5.16 -12.35
N ASN A 243 -11.87 5.31 -11.96
CA ASN A 243 -11.27 4.70 -10.76
C ASN A 243 -11.32 3.15 -10.72
N ILE A 244 -11.37 2.49 -11.88
CA ILE A 244 -11.42 1.03 -12.01
C ILE A 244 -10.16 0.42 -12.64
N ALA A 245 -9.15 1.21 -12.97
CA ALA A 245 -7.89 0.66 -13.46
C ALA A 245 -7.23 -0.20 -12.39
N GLY A 246 -6.74 -1.36 -12.80
CA GLY A 246 -6.16 -2.33 -11.88
C GLY A 246 -7.12 -3.42 -11.40
N GLU A 247 -8.39 -3.43 -11.81
CA GLU A 247 -9.37 -4.47 -11.45
C GLU A 247 -9.10 -5.80 -12.21
N PHE A 248 -7.83 -6.22 -12.26
CA PHE A 248 -7.40 -7.45 -12.93
C PHE A 248 -8.00 -8.73 -12.32
N GLY A 249 -8.37 -8.70 -11.04
CA GLY A 249 -9.09 -9.80 -10.41
C GLY A 249 -10.37 -10.19 -11.13
N HIS A 250 -10.99 -9.25 -11.88
CA HIS A 250 -12.23 -9.47 -12.64
C HIS A 250 -12.01 -9.72 -14.14
N VAL A 251 -10.75 -9.81 -14.60
CA VAL A 251 -10.46 -10.27 -15.97
C VAL A 251 -10.75 -11.77 -16.07
N PRO A 252 -11.57 -12.22 -17.06
CA PRO A 252 -11.92 -13.64 -17.17
C PRO A 252 -10.72 -14.47 -17.64
N LEU A 253 -10.46 -15.57 -16.93
CA LEU A 253 -9.57 -16.65 -17.40
C LEU A 253 -10.34 -17.63 -18.31
N SER A 254 -11.64 -17.76 -18.12
CA SER A 254 -12.52 -18.60 -18.93
C SER A 254 -13.92 -18.01 -18.91
N LEU A 255 -14.64 -18.06 -20.03
CA LEU A 255 -16.03 -17.57 -20.13
C LEU A 255 -17.01 -18.46 -19.36
N ASP A 256 -16.74 -19.78 -19.34
CA ASP A 256 -17.58 -20.80 -18.68
C ASP A 256 -17.04 -21.20 -17.29
N GLY A 257 -16.24 -20.32 -16.68
CA GLY A 257 -15.62 -20.57 -15.38
C GLY A 257 -16.57 -20.35 -14.19
N PRO A 258 -16.06 -20.56 -12.97
CA PRO A 258 -16.84 -20.42 -11.74
C PRO A 258 -17.39 -19.01 -11.57
N ARG A 259 -18.55 -18.92 -10.89
CA ARG A 259 -19.23 -17.66 -10.59
C ARG A 259 -18.38 -16.77 -9.68
N CYS A 260 -18.14 -15.53 -10.08
CA CYS A 260 -17.47 -14.52 -9.28
C CYS A 260 -18.47 -13.72 -8.43
N SER A 261 -17.99 -13.16 -7.32
CA SER A 261 -18.76 -12.24 -6.46
C SER A 261 -19.27 -10.99 -7.19
N CYS A 262 -18.58 -10.55 -8.25
CA CYS A 262 -19.01 -9.41 -9.08
C CYS A 262 -20.22 -9.71 -9.97
N GLY A 263 -20.65 -10.97 -10.06
CA GLY A 263 -21.78 -11.41 -10.88
C GLY A 263 -21.40 -11.98 -12.25
N ALA A 264 -20.15 -11.87 -12.70
CA ALA A 264 -19.64 -12.49 -13.92
C ALA A 264 -19.15 -13.93 -13.68
N ASN A 265 -18.86 -14.66 -14.74
CA ASN A 265 -18.25 -15.97 -14.67
C ASN A 265 -16.75 -15.90 -15.03
N GLY A 266 -15.95 -16.80 -14.46
CA GLY A 266 -14.58 -17.06 -14.85
C GLY A 266 -13.56 -15.96 -14.54
N CYS A 267 -13.90 -14.97 -13.73
CA CYS A 267 -12.94 -13.96 -13.26
C CYS A 267 -11.74 -14.62 -12.58
N TRP A 268 -10.56 -14.06 -12.75
CA TRP A 268 -9.33 -14.55 -12.11
C TRP A 268 -9.49 -14.73 -10.60
N GLU A 269 -10.16 -13.79 -9.91
CA GLU A 269 -10.51 -13.89 -8.49
C GLU A 269 -11.22 -15.20 -8.12
N ALA A 270 -12.13 -15.66 -8.98
CA ALA A 270 -12.90 -16.88 -8.74
C ALA A 270 -12.04 -18.17 -8.79
N TYR A 271 -10.78 -18.05 -9.21
CA TYR A 271 -9.82 -19.15 -9.21
C TYR A 271 -8.76 -19.06 -8.12
N ILE A 272 -8.39 -17.85 -7.68
CA ILE A 272 -7.22 -17.67 -6.81
C ILE A 272 -7.52 -17.13 -5.42
N SER A 273 -8.71 -16.60 -5.16
CA SER A 273 -9.07 -16.12 -3.82
C SER A 273 -9.02 -17.22 -2.77
N ASN A 274 -8.91 -16.86 -1.49
CA ASN A 274 -8.99 -17.80 -0.37
C ASN A 274 -10.27 -18.64 -0.45
N ARG A 275 -11.41 -17.99 -0.80
CA ARG A 275 -12.70 -18.68 -1.01
C ARG A 275 -12.63 -19.74 -2.09
N ALA A 276 -12.00 -19.42 -3.22
CA ALA A 276 -11.83 -20.36 -4.33
C ALA A 276 -10.92 -21.53 -3.96
N THR A 277 -9.86 -21.26 -3.21
CA THR A 277 -8.93 -22.29 -2.72
C THR A 277 -9.61 -23.25 -1.75
N LEU A 278 -10.37 -22.72 -0.79
CA LEU A 278 -11.16 -23.51 0.16
C LEU A 278 -12.26 -24.31 -0.55
N ALA A 279 -12.99 -23.70 -1.50
CA ALA A 279 -14.00 -24.39 -2.28
C ALA A 279 -13.43 -25.60 -3.05
N ARG A 280 -12.22 -25.45 -3.59
CA ARG A 280 -11.50 -26.54 -4.28
C ARG A 280 -11.14 -27.67 -3.31
N TYR A 281 -10.67 -27.32 -2.11
CA TYR A 281 -10.38 -28.33 -1.08
C TYR A 281 -11.63 -29.07 -0.64
N PHE A 282 -12.75 -28.39 -0.39
CA PHE A 282 -13.99 -29.05 0.04
C PHE A 282 -14.76 -29.70 -1.10
N GLY A 283 -14.49 -29.33 -2.36
CA GLY A 283 -15.23 -29.80 -3.54
C GLY A 283 -16.62 -29.14 -3.70
N ARG A 284 -16.86 -28.05 -2.96
CA ARG A 284 -18.09 -27.25 -2.97
C ARG A 284 -17.81 -25.82 -2.53
N PRO A 285 -18.67 -24.83 -2.86
CA PRO A 285 -18.59 -23.49 -2.29
C PRO A 285 -18.62 -23.54 -0.75
N VAL A 286 -17.86 -22.64 -0.12
CA VAL A 286 -17.75 -22.52 1.34
C VAL A 286 -18.31 -21.17 1.78
N GLU A 287 -19.38 -21.21 2.57
CA GLU A 287 -20.08 -20.02 3.05
C GLU A 287 -19.33 -19.29 4.17
N ALA A 288 -19.67 -18.03 4.42
CA ALA A 288 -18.96 -17.19 5.39
C ALA A 288 -18.91 -17.79 6.82
N PRO A 289 -19.98 -18.38 7.37
CA PRO A 289 -19.93 -19.01 8.70
C PRO A 289 -18.96 -20.19 8.75
N GLU A 290 -18.88 -21.01 7.69
CA GLU A 290 -17.98 -22.15 7.64
C GLU A 290 -16.49 -21.69 7.58
N ARG A 291 -16.21 -20.56 6.90
CA ARG A 291 -14.87 -20.00 6.85
C ARG A 291 -14.37 -19.47 8.19
N SER A 292 -15.26 -19.12 9.10
CA SER A 292 -14.86 -18.76 10.46
C SER A 292 -14.38 -19.97 11.27
N HIS A 293 -14.73 -21.19 10.84
CA HIS A 293 -14.32 -22.45 11.48
C HIS A 293 -13.18 -23.17 10.77
N PHE A 294 -12.91 -22.82 9.49
CA PHE A 294 -11.80 -23.38 8.74
C PHE A 294 -11.26 -22.35 7.75
N SER A 295 -10.15 -21.79 8.09
CA SER A 295 -9.49 -20.69 7.37
C SER A 295 -8.50 -21.20 6.32
N ILE A 296 -7.93 -20.28 5.55
CA ILE A 296 -6.83 -20.58 4.61
C ILE A 296 -5.56 -21.01 5.36
N GLU A 297 -5.34 -20.50 6.56
CA GLU A 297 -4.22 -20.86 7.43
C GLU A 297 -4.35 -22.32 7.89
N ASP A 298 -5.57 -22.77 8.20
CA ASP A 298 -5.84 -24.17 8.54
C ASP A 298 -5.57 -25.10 7.35
N LEU A 299 -5.94 -24.67 6.15
CA LEU A 299 -5.64 -25.41 4.91
C LEU A 299 -4.13 -25.52 4.69
N ILE A 300 -3.40 -24.43 4.88
CA ILE A 300 -1.92 -24.40 4.77
C ILE A 300 -1.30 -25.33 5.82
N ALA A 301 -1.80 -25.32 7.06
CA ALA A 301 -1.33 -26.22 8.10
C ALA A 301 -1.56 -27.70 7.73
N ARG A 302 -2.71 -28.05 7.13
CA ARG A 302 -2.97 -29.40 6.60
C ARG A 302 -2.03 -29.78 5.47
N ALA A 303 -1.77 -28.88 4.53
CA ALA A 303 -0.82 -29.12 3.45
C ALA A 303 0.58 -29.44 3.99
N ARG A 304 1.02 -28.72 5.01
CA ARG A 304 2.29 -28.97 5.71
C ARG A 304 2.30 -30.28 6.49
N ALA A 305 1.13 -30.76 6.88
CA ALA A 305 0.95 -32.11 7.45
C ALA A 305 0.80 -33.21 6.39
N ASN A 306 1.17 -32.93 5.13
CA ASN A 306 1.10 -33.85 3.97
C ASN A 306 -0.31 -34.26 3.58
N ASP A 307 -1.35 -33.48 3.84
CA ASP A 307 -2.68 -33.70 3.24
C ASP A 307 -2.60 -33.46 1.73
N ALA A 308 -2.63 -34.51 0.94
CA ALA A 308 -2.51 -34.46 -0.53
C ALA A 308 -3.60 -33.59 -1.18
N LYS A 309 -4.81 -33.55 -0.61
CA LYS A 309 -5.92 -32.76 -1.13
C LYS A 309 -5.70 -31.25 -0.84
N ALA A 310 -5.12 -30.92 0.31
CA ALA A 310 -4.75 -29.56 0.65
C ALA A 310 -3.61 -29.04 -0.23
N ILE A 311 -2.58 -29.86 -0.44
CA ILE A 311 -1.47 -29.55 -1.36
C ILE A 311 -2.01 -29.29 -2.77
N ALA A 312 -2.81 -30.20 -3.32
CA ALA A 312 -3.38 -30.05 -4.67
C ALA A 312 -4.25 -28.80 -4.81
N ALA A 313 -5.00 -28.41 -3.76
CA ALA A 313 -5.81 -27.19 -3.78
C ALA A 313 -4.94 -25.92 -3.82
N ILE A 314 -3.84 -25.87 -3.07
CA ILE A 314 -2.89 -24.77 -3.05
C ILE A 314 -2.09 -24.68 -4.37
N GLU A 315 -1.59 -25.80 -4.88
CA GLU A 315 -0.86 -25.85 -6.16
C GLU A 315 -1.73 -25.41 -7.34
N ALA A 316 -3.00 -25.86 -7.37
CA ALA A 316 -3.94 -25.40 -8.39
C ALA A 316 -4.20 -23.89 -8.30
N THR A 317 -4.31 -23.33 -7.09
CA THR A 317 -4.41 -21.88 -6.88
C THR A 317 -3.16 -21.17 -7.39
N ALA A 318 -1.97 -21.69 -7.07
CA ALA A 318 -0.69 -21.13 -7.52
C ALA A 318 -0.58 -21.15 -9.06
N ARG A 319 -1.03 -22.24 -9.70
CA ARG A 319 -1.07 -22.33 -11.16
C ARG A 319 -1.98 -21.26 -11.78
N TYR A 320 -3.22 -21.10 -11.27
CA TYR A 320 -4.12 -20.04 -11.75
C TYR A 320 -3.59 -18.65 -11.45
N LEU A 321 -2.88 -18.47 -10.33
CA LEU A 321 -2.21 -17.22 -10.03
C LEU A 321 -1.15 -16.89 -11.09
N GLY A 322 -0.32 -17.86 -11.49
CA GLY A 322 0.69 -17.70 -12.55
C GLY A 322 0.09 -17.40 -13.92
N LEU A 323 -1.01 -18.07 -14.30
CA LEU A 323 -1.69 -17.84 -15.59
C LEU A 323 -2.26 -16.41 -15.69
N GLY A 324 -2.94 -15.94 -14.66
CA GLY A 324 -3.48 -14.58 -14.64
C GLY A 324 -2.38 -13.51 -14.51
N LEU A 325 -1.31 -13.84 -13.77
CA LEU A 325 -0.14 -12.97 -13.65
C LEU A 325 0.54 -12.75 -15.00
N ALA A 326 0.59 -13.77 -15.88
CA ALA A 326 1.10 -13.59 -17.23
C ALA A 326 0.30 -12.53 -18.01
N SER A 327 -1.02 -12.48 -17.85
CA SER A 327 -1.86 -11.46 -18.49
C SER A 327 -1.52 -10.05 -17.98
N VAL A 328 -1.28 -9.91 -16.67
CA VAL A 328 -0.89 -8.64 -16.05
C VAL A 328 0.49 -8.19 -16.54
N ILE A 329 1.47 -9.10 -16.56
CA ILE A 329 2.84 -8.82 -17.01
C ILE A 329 2.86 -8.50 -18.50
N ASN A 330 2.17 -9.27 -19.34
CA ASN A 330 2.10 -9.01 -20.78
C ASN A 330 1.40 -7.66 -21.11
N ALA A 331 0.49 -7.18 -20.25
CA ALA A 331 -0.23 -5.93 -20.46
C ALA A 331 0.51 -4.69 -19.94
N LEU A 332 1.29 -4.82 -18.86
CA LEU A 332 1.87 -3.68 -18.14
C LEU A 332 3.39 -3.66 -18.17
N ASP A 333 4.05 -4.79 -18.47
CA ASP A 333 5.51 -4.97 -18.45
C ASP A 333 6.18 -4.35 -17.20
N PRO A 334 5.72 -4.70 -15.98
CA PRO A 334 6.23 -4.09 -14.77
C PRO A 334 7.66 -4.57 -14.47
N SER A 335 8.48 -3.69 -13.91
CA SER A 335 9.83 -4.07 -13.44
C SER A 335 9.78 -5.04 -12.27
N ARG A 336 8.69 -5.03 -11.51
CA ARG A 336 8.51 -5.90 -10.33
C ARG A 336 7.06 -6.15 -10.03
N VAL A 337 6.76 -7.37 -9.55
CA VAL A 337 5.47 -7.76 -9.00
C VAL A 337 5.62 -8.14 -7.54
N TYR A 338 4.75 -7.60 -6.70
CA TYR A 338 4.60 -8.02 -5.31
C TYR A 338 3.34 -8.85 -5.14
N ILE A 339 3.45 -9.96 -4.43
CA ILE A 339 2.32 -10.82 -4.09
C ILE A 339 2.17 -10.84 -2.57
N GLY A 340 1.02 -10.45 -2.08
CA GLY A 340 0.64 -10.45 -0.66
C GLY A 340 -0.69 -11.15 -0.42
N GLY A 341 -1.10 -11.20 0.82
CA GLY A 341 -2.30 -11.89 1.29
C GLY A 341 -1.97 -13.20 1.99
N GLU A 342 -2.97 -13.80 2.60
CA GLU A 342 -2.84 -14.93 3.51
C GLU A 342 -2.21 -16.15 2.83
N ILE A 343 -2.50 -16.36 1.54
CA ILE A 343 -1.97 -17.46 0.74
C ILE A 343 -0.43 -17.45 0.70
N THR A 344 0.21 -16.30 0.86
CA THR A 344 1.68 -16.19 0.83
C THR A 344 2.38 -16.87 2.00
N ALA A 345 1.63 -17.30 3.02
CA ALA A 345 2.17 -18.13 4.08
C ALA A 345 2.59 -19.53 3.58
N ALA A 346 2.05 -19.99 2.42
CA ALA A 346 2.44 -21.23 1.74
C ALA A 346 3.39 -20.98 0.55
N TRP A 347 4.24 -19.95 0.61
CA TRP A 347 5.08 -19.54 -0.52
C TRP A 347 5.98 -20.67 -1.05
N ASP A 348 6.47 -21.51 -0.17
CA ASP A 348 7.22 -22.73 -0.46
C ASP A 348 6.48 -23.71 -1.37
N LEU A 349 5.15 -23.79 -1.27
CA LEU A 349 4.28 -24.62 -2.13
C LEU A 349 3.82 -23.88 -3.39
N ILE A 350 3.83 -22.55 -3.37
CA ILE A 350 3.23 -21.68 -4.40
C ILE A 350 4.25 -21.29 -5.47
N GLU A 351 5.48 -20.94 -5.09
CA GLU A 351 6.43 -20.27 -5.99
C GLU A 351 6.70 -21.05 -7.27
N PHE A 352 6.98 -22.35 -7.16
CA PHE A 352 7.30 -23.15 -8.32
C PHE A 352 6.13 -23.32 -9.30
N PRO A 353 4.91 -23.75 -8.88
CA PRO A 353 3.78 -23.88 -9.81
C PRO A 353 3.34 -22.53 -10.40
N LEU A 354 3.46 -21.43 -9.64
CA LEU A 354 3.19 -20.08 -10.12
C LEU A 354 4.14 -19.71 -11.26
N ARG A 355 5.47 -19.83 -11.05
CA ARG A 355 6.47 -19.50 -12.06
C ARG A 355 6.39 -20.37 -13.29
N SER A 356 6.13 -21.68 -13.12
CA SER A 356 5.87 -22.59 -14.23
C SER A 356 4.71 -22.13 -15.09
N ALA A 357 3.58 -21.80 -14.47
CA ALA A 357 2.39 -21.36 -15.18
C ALA A 357 2.55 -19.97 -15.82
N LEU A 358 3.29 -19.07 -15.18
CA LEU A 358 3.68 -17.79 -15.76
C LEU A 358 4.49 -18.00 -17.05
N ALA A 359 5.50 -18.87 -17.01
CA ALA A 359 6.36 -19.16 -18.15
C ALA A 359 5.62 -19.78 -19.35
N GLU A 360 4.50 -20.51 -19.10
CA GLU A 360 3.66 -21.06 -20.16
C GLU A 360 2.97 -19.99 -21.01
N ARG A 361 2.76 -18.77 -20.46
CA ARG A 361 1.92 -17.71 -21.05
C ARG A 361 2.64 -16.38 -21.23
N ALA A 362 3.83 -16.21 -20.65
CA ALA A 362 4.63 -15.03 -20.87
C ALA A 362 5.07 -14.93 -22.34
N LEU A 363 4.93 -13.76 -22.95
CA LEU A 363 5.24 -13.55 -24.36
C LEU A 363 6.74 -13.57 -24.66
N THR A 364 7.56 -13.31 -23.66
CA THR A 364 9.01 -13.33 -23.77
C THR A 364 9.64 -13.98 -22.56
N ARG A 365 10.89 -14.44 -22.71
CA ARG A 365 11.64 -14.99 -21.57
C ARG A 365 11.87 -13.91 -20.48
N ALA A 366 12.14 -12.66 -20.85
CA ALA A 366 12.29 -11.57 -19.91
C ALA A 366 11.01 -11.35 -19.08
N ALA A 367 9.84 -11.44 -19.70
CA ALA A 367 8.56 -11.35 -19.02
C ALA A 367 8.32 -12.54 -18.06
N ALA A 368 8.75 -13.75 -18.44
CA ALA A 368 8.71 -14.93 -17.56
C ALA A 368 9.64 -14.78 -16.35
N ASP A 369 10.78 -14.10 -16.52
CA ASP A 369 11.81 -13.87 -15.49
C ASP A 369 11.55 -12.60 -14.66
N THR A 370 10.37 -11.97 -14.77
CA THR A 370 10.00 -10.78 -13.98
C THR A 370 10.27 -10.99 -12.48
N ASP A 371 10.83 -9.97 -11.81
CA ASP A 371 11.12 -10.00 -10.36
C ASP A 371 9.81 -10.08 -9.56
N ILE A 372 9.48 -11.27 -9.06
CA ILE A 372 8.30 -11.51 -8.21
C ILE A 372 8.75 -11.61 -6.76
N ARG A 373 8.17 -10.79 -5.90
CA ARG A 373 8.47 -10.75 -4.47
C ARG A 373 7.26 -11.05 -3.61
N ARG A 374 7.45 -11.93 -2.64
CA ARG A 374 6.48 -12.18 -1.59
C ARG A 374 6.46 -11.02 -0.59
N VAL A 375 5.25 -10.61 -0.16
CA VAL A 375 5.03 -9.73 0.98
C VAL A 375 4.28 -10.52 2.05
N ALA A 376 4.88 -10.65 3.22
CA ALA A 376 4.27 -11.42 4.31
C ALA A 376 3.08 -10.67 4.93
N VAL A 377 2.11 -11.41 5.46
CA VAL A 377 0.94 -10.84 6.16
C VAL A 377 1.37 -10.01 7.37
N SER A 378 2.42 -10.46 8.07
CA SER A 378 3.01 -9.78 9.24
C SER A 378 3.63 -8.41 8.93
N GLU A 379 3.87 -8.09 7.66
CA GLU A 379 4.32 -6.77 7.23
C GLU A 379 3.17 -5.75 7.19
N HIS A 380 1.94 -6.19 7.35
CA HIS A 380 0.72 -5.38 7.34
C HIS A 380 0.66 -4.38 6.16
N PRO A 381 0.80 -4.82 4.88
CA PRO A 381 0.96 -3.92 3.74
C PRO A 381 -0.22 -2.95 3.56
N ARG A 382 -1.43 -3.32 3.96
CA ARG A 382 -2.61 -2.43 3.92
C ARG A 382 -2.49 -1.29 4.93
N LEU A 383 -2.08 -1.58 6.18
CA LEU A 383 -1.85 -0.55 7.20
C LEU A 383 -0.65 0.33 6.84
N GLN A 384 0.42 -0.25 6.28
CA GLN A 384 1.55 0.54 5.76
C GLN A 384 1.12 1.46 4.63
N GLY A 385 0.26 0.99 3.73
CA GLY A 385 -0.33 1.81 2.67
C GLY A 385 -1.24 2.91 3.21
N ALA A 386 -2.06 2.60 4.22
CA ALA A 386 -2.88 3.60 4.91
C ALA A 386 -2.02 4.70 5.54
N ALA A 387 -0.93 4.35 6.22
CA ALA A 387 0.02 5.34 6.76
C ALA A 387 0.65 6.17 5.65
N ALA A 388 1.01 5.55 4.53
CA ALA A 388 1.61 6.22 3.38
C ALA A 388 0.66 7.24 2.72
N LEU A 389 -0.66 7.02 2.73
CA LEU A 389 -1.63 8.00 2.20
C LEU A 389 -1.48 9.37 2.86
N ILE A 390 -1.21 9.41 4.16
CA ILE A 390 -1.05 10.65 4.94
C ILE A 390 0.39 11.15 4.89
N ALA A 391 1.35 10.25 5.00
CA ALA A 391 2.77 10.63 5.10
C ALA A 391 3.38 11.02 3.75
N ALA A 392 3.10 10.28 2.67
CA ALA A 392 3.73 10.47 1.38
C ALA A 392 3.57 11.87 0.76
N PRO A 393 2.42 12.56 0.87
CA PRO A 393 2.27 13.92 0.33
C PRO A 393 3.29 14.93 0.90
N SER A 394 3.75 14.74 2.13
CA SER A 394 4.79 15.61 2.74
C SER A 394 6.14 15.49 2.03
N PHE A 395 6.39 14.37 1.34
CA PHE A 395 7.62 14.06 0.62
C PHE A 395 7.46 14.11 -0.91
N ALA A 396 6.22 14.12 -1.42
CA ALA A 396 5.95 14.16 -2.85
C ALA A 396 6.42 15.50 -3.47
N ALA A 397 6.86 15.47 -4.74
CA ALA A 397 7.10 16.70 -5.48
C ALA A 397 5.82 17.55 -5.54
N PRO A 398 5.90 18.89 -5.43
CA PRO A 398 4.73 19.71 -5.67
C PRO A 398 4.26 19.47 -7.11
N VAL A 399 2.94 19.41 -7.29
CA VAL A 399 2.34 19.28 -8.62
C VAL A 399 2.61 20.59 -9.37
N VAL A 400 3.70 20.63 -10.10
CA VAL A 400 3.98 21.64 -11.13
C VAL A 400 3.57 21.00 -12.45
N ALA A 401 2.72 21.69 -13.17
CA ALA A 401 2.16 21.21 -14.44
C ALA A 401 3.20 20.72 -15.43
#